data_f610567a94c74d0cd8917f13826caf3e
#
_entry.id   f610567a94c74d0cd8917f13826caf3e
#
_cell.length_a   1.000
_cell.length_b   1.000
_cell.length_c   1.000
_cell.angle_alpha   90.00
_cell.angle_beta   90.00
_cell.angle_gamma   90.00
#
_symmetry.space_group_name_H-M   'P 1'
#
loop_
_entity.id
_entity.type
_entity.pdbx_description
1 polymer ?
#
loop_
_entity_poly.entity_id
_entity_poly.type
_entity_poly.pdbx_seq_one_letter_code
_entity_poly.pdbx_strand_id
1 'polypeptide(L)' 'MSPLQKSGLYYPNKFGMITIKSLEEVMGKNGLNAILNLAGLNNYIENYPPDNLDKGFDFSELSAIGAALEEMYGPRGGRG' A
#
# COMPACT_ATOMS: atom_id res chain seq x y z
N MET A 1 4.95 19.19 2.40
CA MET A 1 3.69 18.87 1.86
C MET A 1 3.07 17.70 2.59
N SER A 2 1.83 17.73 2.67
CA SER A 2 1.15 16.72 3.39
C SER A 2 1.38 15.37 2.73
N PRO A 3 1.74 14.36 3.49
CA PRO A 3 2.05 13.08 2.89
C PRO A 3 0.89 12.49 2.12
N LEU A 4 -0.21 12.24 2.79
CA LEU A 4 -1.35 11.65 2.12
C LEU A 4 -2.59 12.44 2.43
N GLN A 5 -3.32 12.80 1.38
CA GLN A 5 -4.60 13.42 1.57
C GLN A 5 -5.66 12.35 1.48
N LYS A 6 -6.50 12.26 2.50
CA LYS A 6 -7.56 11.28 2.48
C LYS A 6 -8.52 11.62 1.37
N SER A 7 -8.93 10.60 0.65
CA SER A 7 -9.81 10.78 -0.50
C SER A 7 -11.27 10.85 -0.10
N GLY A 8 -11.60 10.33 1.07
CA GLY A 8 -12.98 10.22 1.45
C GLY A 8 -13.62 8.92 0.96
N LEU A 9 -12.89 8.16 0.18
CA LEU A 9 -13.36 6.87 -0.30
C LEU A 9 -12.64 5.81 0.47
N TYR A 10 -13.37 4.99 1.19
CA TYR A 10 -12.79 3.99 2.07
C TYR A 10 -13.20 2.59 1.66
N TYR A 11 -12.23 1.69 1.70
CA TYR A 11 -12.46 0.28 1.47
C TYR A 11 -12.44 -0.45 2.81
N PRO A 12 -13.02 -1.65 2.87
CA PRO A 12 -12.90 -2.46 4.08
C PRO A 12 -11.44 -2.71 4.41
N ASN A 13 -11.14 -2.75 5.70
CA ASN A 13 -9.78 -3.02 6.15
C ASN A 13 -9.28 -4.35 5.61
N LYS A 14 -10.17 -5.32 5.48
CA LYS A 14 -9.79 -6.63 4.96
C LYS A 14 -9.19 -6.51 3.55
N PHE A 15 -9.72 -5.59 2.74
CA PHE A 15 -9.20 -5.40 1.40
C PHE A 15 -7.75 -4.91 1.47
N GLY A 16 -7.47 -3.98 2.37
CA GLY A 16 -6.11 -3.49 2.54
C GLY A 16 -5.19 -4.59 3.04
N MET A 17 -5.68 -5.40 3.99
CA MET A 17 -4.88 -6.49 4.50
C MET A 17 -4.53 -7.50 3.40
N ILE A 18 -5.51 -7.85 2.58
CA ILE A 18 -5.28 -8.80 1.49
C ILE A 18 -4.30 -8.24 0.48
N THR A 19 -4.44 -6.96 0.14
CA THR A 19 -3.56 -6.31 -0.81
C THR A 19 -2.12 -6.35 -0.30
N ILE A 20 -1.91 -5.98 0.95
CA ILE A 20 -0.57 -5.93 1.52
C ILE A 20 0.02 -7.32 1.64
N LYS A 21 -0.78 -8.30 2.06
CA LYS A 21 -0.28 -9.66 2.17
C LYS A 21 0.07 -10.24 0.81
N SER A 22 -0.70 -9.89 -0.21
CA SER A 22 -0.38 -10.35 -1.56
C SER A 22 0.95 -9.79 -2.03
N LEU A 23 1.22 -8.53 -1.71
CA LEU A 23 2.50 -7.93 -2.06
C LEU A 23 3.63 -8.63 -1.33
N GLU A 24 3.40 -9.00 -0.08
CA GLU A 24 4.42 -9.70 0.68
C GLU A 24 4.74 -11.04 0.04
N GLU A 25 3.74 -11.73 -0.47
CA GLU A 25 3.96 -13.02 -1.11
C GLU A 25 4.78 -12.88 -2.37
N VAL A 26 4.58 -11.80 -3.10
CA VAL A 26 5.28 -11.59 -4.37
C VAL A 26 6.71 -11.13 -4.16
N MET A 27 6.92 -10.19 -3.26
CA MET A 27 8.22 -9.53 -3.15
C MET A 27 8.91 -9.75 -1.82
N GLY A 28 8.31 -10.53 -0.93
CA GLY A 28 8.92 -10.78 0.37
C GLY A 28 8.73 -9.62 1.31
N LYS A 29 9.05 -9.87 2.57
CA LYS A 29 8.82 -8.85 3.59
C LYS A 29 9.69 -7.62 3.40
N ASN A 30 10.93 -7.82 3.01
CA ASN A 30 11.82 -6.67 2.80
C ASN A 30 11.32 -5.80 1.66
N GLY A 31 10.87 -6.42 0.59
CA GLY A 31 10.33 -5.66 -0.53
C GLY A 31 9.07 -4.93 -0.15
N LEU A 32 8.20 -5.60 0.59
CA LEU A 32 6.98 -4.98 1.04
C LEU A 32 7.28 -3.78 1.93
N ASN A 33 8.21 -3.93 2.87
CA ASN A 33 8.54 -2.84 3.76
C ASN A 33 9.09 -1.64 3.00
N ALA A 34 9.87 -1.88 1.96
CA ALA A 34 10.39 -0.80 1.14
C ALA A 34 9.25 -0.07 0.42
N ILE A 35 8.29 -0.82 -0.07
CA ILE A 35 7.13 -0.22 -0.74
C ILE A 35 6.32 0.61 0.24
N LEU A 36 6.07 0.08 1.43
CA LEU A 36 5.29 0.80 2.43
C LEU A 36 6.00 2.08 2.86
N ASN A 37 7.31 1.99 3.02
CA ASN A 37 8.10 3.15 3.38
C ASN A 37 7.98 4.23 2.29
N LEU A 38 8.15 3.82 1.06
CA LEU A 38 8.11 4.76 -0.06
C LEU A 38 6.73 5.39 -0.21
N ALA A 39 5.71 4.62 0.10
CA ALA A 39 4.34 5.11 0.00
C ALA A 39 3.92 5.98 1.17
N GLY A 40 4.77 6.09 2.19
CA GLY A 40 4.41 6.84 3.37
C GLY A 40 3.50 6.09 4.31
N LEU A 41 3.50 4.78 4.21
CA LEU A 41 2.62 3.93 5.00
C LEU A 41 3.41 3.11 6.01
N ASN A 42 4.38 3.72 6.65
CA ASN A 42 5.22 3.04 7.63
C ASN A 42 4.40 2.41 8.74
N ASN A 43 3.25 2.97 9.02
CA ASN A 43 2.41 2.45 10.08
C ASN A 43 1.92 1.04 9.79
N TYR A 44 2.00 0.59 8.54
CA TYR A 44 1.59 -0.77 8.22
C TYR A 44 2.75 -1.76 8.25
N ILE A 45 3.96 -1.28 8.43
CA ILE A 45 5.10 -2.18 8.55
C ILE A 45 4.95 -2.95 9.85
N GLU A 46 4.87 -4.28 9.74
CA GLU A 46 4.67 -5.18 10.88
C GLU A 46 3.35 -4.91 11.59
N ASN A 47 2.41 -4.24 10.91
CA ASN A 47 1.17 -3.88 11.55
C ASN A 47 0.11 -3.75 10.46
N TYR A 48 -0.26 -4.86 9.85
CA TYR A 48 -1.16 -4.85 8.72
C TYR A 48 -2.57 -4.39 9.13
N PRO A 49 -3.35 -3.92 8.15
CA PRO A 49 -4.73 -3.55 8.44
C PRO A 49 -5.47 -4.75 9.04
N PRO A 50 -6.42 -4.50 9.92
CA PRO A 50 -7.14 -5.60 10.56
C PRO A 50 -8.01 -6.36 9.56
N ASP A 51 -8.25 -7.62 9.90
CA ASP A 51 -9.05 -8.49 9.07
C ASP A 51 -10.51 -8.31 9.44
N ASN A 52 -11.09 -7.21 9.01
CA ASN A 52 -12.50 -6.96 9.25
C ASN A 52 -13.05 -6.13 8.11
N LEU A 53 -14.35 -5.93 8.13
CA LEU A 53 -15.03 -5.23 7.04
C LEU A 53 -15.28 -3.75 7.34
N ASP A 54 -14.73 -3.25 8.42
CA ASP A 54 -14.84 -1.82 8.70
C ASP A 54 -14.13 -1.05 7.62
N LYS A 55 -14.72 0.03 7.18
CA LYS A 55 -14.17 0.81 6.08
C LYS A 55 -13.14 1.79 6.62
N GLY A 56 -11.93 1.31 6.80
CA GLY A 56 -10.86 2.13 7.32
C GLY A 56 -9.66 2.25 6.39
N PHE A 57 -9.70 1.62 5.24
CA PHE A 57 -8.59 1.64 4.30
C PHE A 57 -8.89 2.67 3.21
N ASP A 58 -8.30 3.84 3.33
CA ASP A 58 -8.59 4.93 2.41
C ASP A 58 -8.03 4.65 1.02
N PHE A 59 -8.76 5.09 0.01
CA PHE A 59 -8.33 4.90 -1.37
C PHE A 59 -6.97 5.54 -1.62
N SER A 60 -6.66 6.64 -0.93
CA SER A 60 -5.37 7.30 -1.11
C SER A 60 -4.21 6.39 -0.72
N GLU A 61 -4.45 5.47 0.23
CA GLU A 61 -3.40 4.54 0.63
C GLU A 61 -3.16 3.53 -0.48
N LEU A 62 -4.22 3.09 -1.13
CA LEU A 62 -4.06 2.17 -2.24
C LEU A 62 -3.33 2.86 -3.39
N SER A 63 -3.68 4.10 -3.68
CA SER A 63 -3.01 4.87 -4.72
C SER A 63 -1.53 5.06 -4.40
N ALA A 64 -1.22 5.29 -3.13
CA ALA A 64 0.16 5.50 -2.72
C ALA A 64 0.97 4.22 -2.94
N ILE A 65 0.37 3.07 -2.68
CA ILE A 65 1.05 1.80 -2.92
C ILE A 65 1.32 1.63 -4.41
N GLY A 66 0.33 1.97 -5.25
CA GLY A 66 0.52 1.90 -6.68
C GLY A 66 1.63 2.80 -7.17
N ALA A 67 1.66 4.02 -6.65
CA ALA A 67 2.70 4.97 -7.02
C ALA A 67 4.08 4.48 -6.59
N ALA A 68 4.15 3.88 -5.40
CA ALA A 68 5.43 3.35 -4.91
C ALA A 68 5.91 2.21 -5.78
N LEU A 69 4.99 1.36 -6.23
CA LEU A 69 5.35 0.27 -7.11
C LEU A 69 5.90 0.80 -8.43
N GLU A 70 5.29 1.84 -8.96
CA GLU A 70 5.78 2.45 -10.18
C GLU A 70 7.14 3.07 -9.97
N GLU A 71 7.34 3.67 -8.82
CA GLU A 71 8.60 4.31 -8.52
C GLU A 71 9.72 3.28 -8.48
N MET A 72 9.49 2.14 -7.86
CA MET A 72 10.53 1.14 -7.69
C MET A 72 10.73 0.26 -8.91
N TYR A 73 9.67 -0.15 -9.53
CA TYR A 73 9.77 -1.06 -10.66
C TYR A 73 9.44 -0.38 -11.97
N GLY A 74 8.69 0.68 -11.87
CA GLY A 74 8.46 1.62 -12.90
C GLY A 74 7.73 1.13 -14.10
N PRO A 75 6.81 1.92 -14.58
CA PRO A 75 6.26 1.60 -15.87
C PRO A 75 7.33 1.76 -16.88
N ARG A 76 8.28 2.61 -16.57
CA ARG A 76 9.38 2.82 -17.39
C ARG A 76 10.17 1.61 -17.46
N GLY A 77 10.33 0.96 -16.30
CA GLY A 77 10.93 -0.33 -16.30
C GLY A 77 10.08 -1.26 -17.08
N GLY A 78 8.79 -1.12 -16.95
CA GLY A 78 7.88 -2.01 -17.62
C GLY A 78 7.68 -1.64 -19.06
N ARG A 79 7.69 -0.38 -19.39
CA ARG A 79 7.46 -0.04 -20.75
C ARG A 79 8.68 0.48 -21.41
N GLY A 80 9.72 0.49 -20.68
CA GLY A 80 11.02 0.81 -21.24
C GLY A 80 11.12 2.13 -21.78
#